data_016351b129d56a4535bdebdbf95f0dc0
#
_entry.id   016351b129d56a4535bdebdbf95f0dc0
#
_cell.length_a   1.000
_cell.length_b   1.000
_cell.length_c   1.000
_cell.angle_alpha   90.00
_cell.angle_beta   90.00
_cell.angle_gamma   90.00
#
_symmetry.space_group_name_H-M   'P 1'
#
loop_
_entity.id
_entity.type
_entity.pdbx_description
1 polymer ?
#
loop_
_entity_poly.entity_id
_entity_poly.type
_entity_poly.pdbx_seq_one_letter_code
_entity_poly.pdbx_strand_id
1 'polypeptide(L)'
;LPHGRLNALILPHVIHFNAADGTAAEKYGRLAKLCGLAANPRSLAAGLNRLRAQLKLPERLSACGVEGKELTAALDGLAEAAQADLCAPSNPRPAAAEDLKSLLRELA
;
A
#
# COMPACT_ATOMS: atom_id res chain seq x y z
N LEU A 1 6.15 -12.43 -9.24
CA LEU A 1 6.66 -11.13 -8.81
C LEU A 1 7.27 -11.23 -7.41
N PRO A 2 8.54 -10.80 -7.23
CA PRO A 2 9.19 -10.89 -5.92
C PRO A 2 8.45 -10.13 -4.84
N HIS A 3 8.33 -10.74 -3.65
CA HIS A 3 7.58 -10.17 -2.52
C HIS A 3 8.06 -8.77 -2.12
N GLY A 4 9.38 -8.55 -2.08
CA GLY A 4 9.94 -7.25 -1.72
C GLY A 4 9.59 -6.14 -2.71
N ARG A 5 9.55 -6.43 -4.00
CA ARG A 5 9.14 -5.49 -5.03
C ARG A 5 7.65 -5.15 -4.89
N LEU A 6 6.83 -6.14 -4.62
CA LEU A 6 5.40 -5.95 -4.42
C LEU A 6 5.14 -5.07 -3.19
N ASN A 7 5.87 -5.31 -2.10
CA ASN A 7 5.77 -4.47 -0.90
C ASN A 7 6.15 -3.01 -1.18
N ALA A 8 7.21 -2.77 -1.94
CA ALA A 8 7.62 -1.41 -2.30
C ALA A 8 6.55 -0.67 -3.09
N LEU A 9 5.83 -1.39 -3.94
CA LEU A 9 4.75 -0.84 -4.74
C LEU A 9 3.50 -0.54 -3.91
N ILE A 10 3.17 -1.43 -2.97
CA ILE A 10 1.93 -1.37 -2.19
C ILE A 10 2.02 -0.43 -0.98
N LEU A 11 3.18 -0.36 -0.33
CA LEU A 11 3.32 0.29 0.98
C LEU A 11 2.82 1.74 1.03
N PRO A 12 3.12 2.63 0.06
CA PRO A 12 2.60 4.00 0.11
C PRO A 12 1.07 4.05 0.11
N HIS A 13 0.42 3.17 -0.61
CA HIS A 13 -1.05 3.09 -0.67
C HIS A 13 -1.63 2.61 0.66
N VAL A 14 -0.97 1.65 1.30
CA VAL A 14 -1.38 1.14 2.63
C VAL A 14 -1.22 2.22 3.70
N ILE A 15 -0.16 3.02 3.65
CA ILE A 15 0.03 4.14 4.57
C ILE A 15 -1.12 5.14 4.44
N HIS A 16 -1.50 5.51 3.22
CA HIS A 16 -2.63 6.42 3.00
C HIS A 16 -3.94 5.83 3.53
N PHE A 17 -4.18 4.56 3.28
CA PHE A 17 -5.37 3.87 3.77
C PHE A 17 -5.42 3.85 5.30
N ASN A 18 -4.34 3.43 5.96
CA ASN A 18 -4.27 3.30 7.41
C ASN A 18 -4.26 4.65 8.12
N ALA A 19 -3.86 5.72 7.45
CA ALA A 19 -3.81 7.06 8.03
C ALA A 19 -5.19 7.64 8.39
N ALA A 20 -6.27 7.02 7.96
CA ALA A 20 -7.61 7.35 8.44
C ALA A 20 -7.79 7.00 9.93
N ASP A 21 -7.01 6.05 10.46
CA ASP A 21 -6.92 5.79 11.89
C ASP A 21 -5.97 6.81 12.54
N GLY A 22 -6.45 7.56 13.52
CA GLY A 22 -5.69 8.64 14.14
C GLY A 22 -4.42 8.18 14.84
N THR A 23 -4.44 7.02 15.48
CA THR A 23 -3.26 6.44 16.14
C THR A 23 -2.21 6.02 15.12
N ALA A 24 -2.62 5.40 14.02
CA ALA A 24 -1.72 5.05 12.94
C ALA A 24 -1.13 6.30 12.28
N ALA A 25 -1.94 7.31 12.01
CA ALA A 25 -1.49 8.57 11.43
C ALA A 25 -0.40 9.22 12.29
N GLU A 26 -0.56 9.22 13.60
CA GLU A 26 0.43 9.77 14.53
C GLU A 26 1.75 8.99 14.47
N LYS A 27 1.69 7.67 14.45
CA LYS A 27 2.87 6.81 14.35
C LYS A 27 3.61 7.01 13.02
N TYR A 28 2.89 7.11 11.93
CA TYR A 28 3.48 7.42 10.62
C TYR A 28 4.15 8.80 10.61
N GLY A 29 3.52 9.78 11.26
CA GLY A 29 4.12 11.11 11.41
C GLY A 29 5.44 11.07 12.18
N ARG A 30 5.51 10.29 13.26
CA ARG A 30 6.75 10.10 14.03
C ARG A 30 7.83 9.42 13.19
N LEU A 31 7.48 8.40 12.42
CA LEU A 31 8.41 7.74 11.51
C LEU A 31 8.94 8.71 10.45
N ALA A 32 8.07 9.52 9.87
CA ALA A 32 8.45 10.52 8.89
C ALA A 32 9.50 11.50 9.49
N LYS A 33 9.24 11.98 10.71
CA LYS A 33 10.15 12.88 11.42
C LYS A 33 11.50 12.24 11.65
N LEU A 34 11.55 10.97 12.05
CA LEU A 34 12.80 10.24 12.24
C LEU A 34 13.59 10.08 10.94
N CYS A 35 12.93 10.08 9.81
CA CYS A 35 13.55 10.03 8.47
C CYS A 35 13.95 11.42 7.94
N GLY A 36 13.80 12.47 8.73
CA GLY A 36 14.09 13.83 8.29
C GLY A 36 13.02 14.45 7.39
N LEU A 37 11.80 13.90 7.42
CA LEU A 37 10.67 14.38 6.63
C LEU A 37 9.69 15.16 7.51
N ALA A 38 8.73 15.85 6.89
CA ALA A 38 7.64 16.47 7.63
C ALA A 38 6.83 15.41 8.40
N ALA A 39 6.41 15.71 9.61
CA ALA A 39 5.80 14.77 10.55
C ALA A 39 4.33 14.48 10.21
N ASN A 40 4.08 13.88 9.06
CA ASN A 40 2.73 13.46 8.64
C ASN A 40 2.79 12.24 7.72
N PRO A 41 1.68 11.48 7.60
CA PRO A 41 1.66 10.28 6.76
C PRO A 41 1.94 10.53 5.28
N ARG A 42 1.43 11.64 4.74
CA ARG A 42 1.65 12.01 3.34
C ARG A 42 3.14 12.15 3.03
N SER A 43 3.89 12.81 3.90
CA SER A 43 5.33 13.00 3.73
C SER A 43 6.08 11.69 3.79
N LEU A 44 5.67 10.78 4.67
CA LEU A 44 6.25 9.43 4.74
C LEU A 44 6.03 8.68 3.44
N ALA A 45 4.81 8.64 2.94
CA ALA A 45 4.48 7.97 1.68
C ALA A 45 5.23 8.59 0.49
N ALA A 46 5.30 9.92 0.43
CA ALA A 46 6.05 10.62 -0.62
C ALA A 46 7.54 10.29 -0.57
N GLY A 47 8.13 10.20 0.63
CA GLY A 47 9.53 9.79 0.82
C GLY A 47 9.80 8.38 0.33
N LEU A 48 8.90 7.45 0.61
CA LEU A 48 8.98 6.08 0.11
C LEU A 48 8.86 6.02 -1.40
N ASN A 49 7.96 6.80 -1.99
CA ASN A 49 7.83 6.89 -3.45
C ASN A 49 9.09 7.43 -4.11
N ARG A 50 9.75 8.43 -3.51
CA ARG A 50 11.02 8.94 -4.02
C ARG A 50 12.11 7.88 -3.96
N LEU A 51 12.22 7.16 -2.84
CA LEU A 51 13.19 6.07 -2.68
C LEU A 51 12.94 4.97 -3.72
N ARG A 52 11.70 4.57 -3.89
CA ARG A 52 11.30 3.58 -4.90
C ARG A 52 11.74 4.00 -6.30
N ALA A 53 11.50 5.27 -6.66
CA ALA A 53 11.90 5.82 -7.96
C ALA A 53 13.43 5.84 -8.13
N GLN A 54 14.17 6.22 -7.09
CA GLN A 54 15.63 6.21 -7.10
C GLN A 54 16.21 4.81 -7.30
N LEU A 55 15.54 3.80 -6.73
CA LEU A 55 15.92 2.40 -6.88
C LEU A 55 15.42 1.78 -8.18
N LYS A 56 14.70 2.55 -9.00
CA LYS A 56 14.11 2.10 -10.28
C LYS A 56 13.17 0.91 -10.11
N LEU A 57 12.44 0.89 -9.00
CA LEU A 57 11.42 -0.11 -8.75
C LEU A 57 10.08 0.33 -9.38
N PRO A 58 9.24 -0.62 -9.81
CA PRO A 58 8.00 -0.30 -10.49
C PRO A 58 7.00 0.44 -9.61
N GLU A 59 6.18 1.27 -10.22
CA GLU A 59 5.13 2.04 -9.55
C GLU A 59 3.74 1.40 -9.70
N ARG A 60 3.57 0.59 -10.71
CA ARG A 60 2.28 0.00 -11.07
C ARG A 60 2.43 -1.48 -11.41
N LEU A 61 1.37 -2.24 -11.21
CA LEU A 61 1.33 -3.66 -11.58
C LEU A 61 1.51 -3.85 -13.08
N SER A 62 1.01 -2.93 -13.91
CA SER A 62 1.20 -2.98 -15.35
C SER A 62 2.68 -2.97 -15.75
N ALA A 63 3.51 -2.25 -15.02
CA ALA A 63 4.97 -2.25 -15.24
C ALA A 63 5.63 -3.57 -14.84
N CYS A 64 4.93 -4.42 -14.09
CA CYS A 64 5.38 -5.76 -13.69
C CYS A 64 4.84 -6.87 -14.60
N GLY A 65 4.16 -6.52 -15.68
CA GLY A 65 3.58 -7.49 -16.61
C GLY A 65 2.17 -7.97 -16.25
N VAL A 66 1.53 -7.37 -15.25
CA VAL A 66 0.15 -7.69 -14.89
C VAL A 66 -0.80 -6.87 -15.76
N GLU A 67 -1.59 -7.55 -16.58
CA GLU A 67 -2.58 -6.88 -17.43
C GLU A 67 -3.81 -6.46 -16.62
N GLY A 68 -4.42 -5.33 -17.01
CA GLY A 68 -5.62 -4.83 -16.35
C GLY A 68 -6.78 -5.82 -16.33
N LYS A 69 -6.93 -6.63 -17.39
CA LYS A 69 -7.94 -7.68 -17.48
C LYS A 69 -7.71 -8.78 -16.45
N GLU A 70 -6.46 -9.20 -16.26
CA GLU A 70 -6.08 -10.21 -15.27
C GLU A 70 -6.40 -9.71 -13.86
N LEU A 71 -6.04 -8.47 -13.56
CA LEU A 71 -6.30 -7.88 -12.26
C LEU A 71 -7.80 -7.77 -12.00
N THR A 72 -8.57 -7.28 -12.96
CA THR A 72 -10.03 -7.15 -12.83
C THR A 72 -10.69 -8.50 -12.56
N ALA A 73 -10.25 -9.54 -13.26
CA ALA A 73 -10.80 -10.90 -13.06
C ALA A 73 -10.44 -11.48 -11.69
N ALA A 74 -9.30 -11.07 -11.12
CA ALA A 74 -8.80 -11.59 -9.84
C ALA A 74 -9.22 -10.77 -8.62
N LEU A 75 -9.84 -9.58 -8.80
CA LEU A 75 -10.13 -8.66 -7.70
C LEU A 75 -10.88 -9.30 -6.53
N ASP A 76 -11.96 -10.00 -6.79
CA ASP A 76 -12.78 -10.61 -5.73
C ASP A 76 -12.00 -11.65 -4.94
N GLY A 77 -11.30 -12.53 -5.62
CA GLY A 77 -10.49 -13.57 -4.99
C GLY A 77 -9.32 -13.00 -4.19
N LEU A 78 -8.67 -11.96 -4.71
CA LEU A 78 -7.56 -11.29 -4.02
C LEU A 78 -8.05 -10.57 -2.76
N ALA A 79 -9.18 -9.89 -2.83
CA ALA A 79 -9.77 -9.21 -1.67
C ALA A 79 -10.18 -10.22 -0.60
N GLU A 80 -10.79 -11.33 -0.99
CA GLU A 80 -11.18 -12.41 -0.08
C GLU A 80 -9.94 -13.03 0.60
N ALA A 81 -8.89 -13.32 -0.17
CA ALA A 81 -7.65 -13.87 0.36
C ALA A 81 -6.98 -12.90 1.34
N ALA A 82 -6.98 -11.60 1.04
CA ALA A 82 -6.41 -10.59 1.92
C ALA A 82 -7.18 -10.48 3.24
N GLN A 83 -8.50 -10.55 3.21
CA GLN A 83 -9.32 -10.52 4.43
C GLN A 83 -9.12 -11.77 5.29
N ALA A 84 -8.83 -12.91 4.67
CA ALA A 84 -8.59 -14.17 5.36
C ALA A 84 -7.16 -14.32 5.88
N ASP A 85 -6.25 -13.41 5.54
CA ASP A 85 -4.86 -13.44 5.99
C ASP A 85 -4.76 -13.29 7.50
N LEU A 86 -3.84 -14.03 8.13
CA LEU A 86 -3.61 -13.99 9.57
C LEU A 86 -3.24 -12.59 10.09
N CYS A 87 -2.63 -11.77 9.25
CA CYS A 87 -2.22 -10.42 9.62
C CYS A 87 -3.35 -9.39 9.50
N ALA A 88 -4.44 -9.71 8.81
CA ALA A 88 -5.54 -8.77 8.59
C ALA A 88 -6.15 -8.20 9.89
N PRO A 89 -6.40 -9.01 10.94
CA PRO A 89 -6.98 -8.50 12.18
C PRO A 89 -6.11 -7.48 12.92
N SER A 90 -4.80 -7.49 12.70
CA SER A 90 -3.87 -6.57 13.37
C SER A 90 -3.67 -5.25 12.62
N ASN A 91 -4.27 -5.09 11.45
CA ASN A 91 -4.18 -3.84 10.72
C ASN A 91 -4.93 -2.72 11.49
N PRO A 92 -4.34 -1.52 11.64
CA PRO A 92 -4.95 -0.45 12.44
C PRO A 92 -6.31 0.02 11.92
N ARG A 93 -6.55 -0.07 10.63
CA ARG A 93 -7.85 0.23 10.02
C ARG A 93 -8.43 -1.03 9.41
N PRO A 94 -9.62 -1.49 9.88
CA PRO A 94 -10.29 -2.63 9.26
C PRO A 94 -10.56 -2.37 7.78
N ALA A 95 -10.25 -3.33 6.93
CA ALA A 95 -10.43 -3.22 5.49
C ALA A 95 -11.61 -4.10 5.04
N ALA A 96 -12.64 -3.48 4.49
CA ALA A 96 -13.73 -4.18 3.82
C ALA A 96 -13.26 -4.65 2.44
N ALA A 97 -13.99 -5.60 1.84
CA ALA A 97 -13.67 -6.09 0.50
C ALA A 97 -13.56 -4.96 -0.54
N GLU A 98 -14.44 -3.97 -0.48
CA GLU A 98 -14.40 -2.84 -1.40
C GLU A 98 -13.18 -1.95 -1.20
N ASP A 99 -12.70 -1.78 0.03
CA ASP A 99 -11.47 -1.05 0.32
C ASP A 99 -10.27 -1.74 -0.34
N LEU A 100 -10.18 -3.05 -0.20
CA LEU A 100 -9.10 -3.85 -0.79
C LEU A 100 -9.12 -3.81 -2.32
N LYS A 101 -10.32 -3.89 -2.91
CA LYS A 101 -10.48 -3.77 -4.37
C LYS A 101 -10.06 -2.39 -4.86
N SER A 102 -10.41 -1.33 -4.13
CA SER A 102 -10.00 0.04 -4.46
C SER A 102 -8.48 0.19 -4.43
N LEU A 103 -7.82 -0.34 -3.40
CA LEU A 103 -6.36 -0.35 -3.31
C LEU A 103 -5.73 -1.08 -4.51
N LEU A 104 -6.24 -2.24 -4.86
CA LEU A 104 -5.74 -3.01 -6.00
C LEU A 104 -5.92 -2.26 -7.33
N ARG A 105 -7.04 -1.58 -7.51
CA ARG A 105 -7.27 -0.75 -8.70
C ARG A 105 -6.29 0.41 -8.80
N GLU A 106 -5.94 1.03 -7.69
CA GLU A 106 -4.93 2.10 -7.64
C GLU A 106 -3.55 1.62 -8.07
N LEU A 107 -3.25 0.34 -7.88
CA LEU A 107 -1.97 -0.26 -8.26
C LEU A 107 -1.86 -0.62 -9.75
N ALA A 108 -2.96 -0.63 -10.45
CA ALA A 108 -3.02 -1.07 -11.85
C ALA A 108 -2.15 -0.27 -12.83
#